data_f097dcff6d4ae0836df9ce65f9ee5faa
#
_entry.id   f097dcff6d4ae0836df9ce65f9ee5faa
#
_cell.length_a   1.000
_cell.length_b   1.000
_cell.length_c   1.000
_cell.angle_alpha   90.00
_cell.angle_beta   90.00
_cell.angle_gamma   90.00
#
_symmetry.space_group_name_H-M   'P 1'
#
loop_
_entity.id
_entity.type
_entity.pdbx_description
1 polymer ?
#
loop_
_entity_poly.entity_id
_entity_poly.type
_entity_poly.pdbx_seq_one_letter_code
_entity_poly.pdbx_strand_id
1 'polypeptide(L)'
;MQHSELAPVLACRLTGGVRSISGVIDELLGAEGLCAAAPGVSPEVSEILGLALNEILFTIHEFSGEQTEADESSVELFAESTLLVICIKFRGRSLPGWLQSNWDRGQEPARLAPPSEAGWGWLLVREALDSVTHTWSDSQQILFLERRL
;
A
#
# COMPACT_ATOMS: atom_id res chain seq x y z
N MET A 1 3.72 15.46 -6.37
CA MET A 1 4.21 14.63 -7.49
C MET A 1 3.04 14.00 -8.21
N GLN A 2 3.00 14.14 -9.51
CA GLN A 2 1.97 13.50 -10.32
C GLN A 2 2.50 12.14 -10.77
N HIS A 3 1.93 11.09 -10.25
CA HIS A 3 2.33 9.73 -10.62
C HIS A 3 1.65 9.25 -11.90
N SER A 4 0.74 10.05 -12.45
CA SER A 4 -0.10 9.67 -13.60
C SER A 4 0.66 9.55 -14.92
N GLU A 5 1.85 10.13 -15.00
CA GLU A 5 2.67 10.10 -16.21
C GLU A 5 3.69 8.96 -16.22
N LEU A 6 3.85 8.26 -15.11
CA LEU A 6 4.79 7.16 -15.00
C LEU A 6 4.06 5.83 -15.27
N ALA A 7 4.72 4.97 -16.03
CA ALA A 7 4.23 3.61 -16.19
C ALA A 7 4.58 2.81 -14.92
N PRO A 8 3.68 1.96 -14.41
CA PRO A 8 4.03 1.11 -13.28
C PRO A 8 5.08 0.08 -13.67
N VAL A 9 5.95 -0.24 -12.72
CA VAL A 9 6.90 -1.36 -12.86
C VAL A 9 6.13 -2.67 -12.94
N LEU A 10 5.08 -2.77 -12.11
CA LEU A 10 4.21 -3.94 -12.06
C LEU A 10 2.82 -3.50 -11.65
N ALA A 11 1.79 -4.11 -12.23
CA ALA A 11 0.40 -3.91 -11.86
C ALA A 11 -0.25 -5.26 -11.63
N CYS A 12 -0.91 -5.41 -10.48
CA CYS A 12 -1.63 -6.62 -10.10
C CYS A 12 -3.11 -6.30 -9.91
N ARG A 13 -3.98 -7.22 -10.32
CA ARG A 13 -5.41 -7.12 -10.02
C ARG A 13 -5.66 -7.45 -8.55
N LEU A 14 -6.46 -6.64 -7.90
CA LEU A 14 -6.88 -6.90 -6.53
C LEU A 14 -8.25 -7.58 -6.55
N THR A 15 -8.27 -8.86 -6.90
CA THR A 15 -9.48 -9.66 -7.00
C THR A 15 -9.36 -10.94 -6.18
N GLY A 16 -10.49 -11.53 -5.82
CA GLY A 16 -10.53 -12.71 -4.96
C GLY A 16 -10.46 -12.33 -3.48
N GLY A 17 -10.48 -13.26 -2.62
CA GLY A 17 -10.50 -13.05 -1.18
C GLY A 17 -9.10 -12.95 -0.55
N VAL A 18 -9.07 -13.27 0.75
CA VAL A 18 -7.84 -13.22 1.56
C VAL A 18 -6.68 -14.01 0.94
N ARG A 19 -6.98 -15.11 0.26
CA ARG A 19 -5.94 -15.94 -0.36
C ARG A 19 -5.15 -15.24 -1.46
N SER A 20 -5.79 -14.30 -2.16
CA SER A 20 -5.14 -13.57 -3.24
C SER A 20 -4.19 -12.49 -2.73
N ILE A 21 -4.34 -12.06 -1.49
CA ILE A 21 -3.47 -11.04 -0.88
C ILE A 21 -2.02 -11.50 -0.87
N SER A 22 -1.78 -12.73 -0.43
CA SER A 22 -0.43 -13.30 -0.42
C SER A 22 0.18 -13.34 -1.81
N GLY A 23 -0.60 -13.74 -2.81
CA GLY A 23 -0.14 -13.79 -4.21
C GLY A 23 0.22 -12.41 -4.74
N VAL A 24 -0.58 -11.40 -4.47
CA VAL A 24 -0.30 -10.03 -4.88
C VAL A 24 1.00 -9.53 -4.24
N ILE A 25 1.18 -9.77 -2.95
CA ILE A 25 2.40 -9.35 -2.24
C ILE A 25 3.62 -10.07 -2.81
N ASP A 26 3.53 -11.36 -3.06
CA ASP A 26 4.63 -12.13 -3.64
C ASP A 26 5.03 -11.58 -5.02
N GLU A 27 4.07 -11.21 -5.85
CA GLU A 27 4.37 -10.59 -7.14
C GLU A 27 5.01 -9.21 -6.99
N LEU A 28 4.46 -8.36 -6.13
CA LEU A 28 4.96 -7.00 -5.94
C LEU A 28 6.38 -6.97 -5.41
N LEU A 29 6.73 -7.88 -4.51
CA LEU A 29 8.06 -7.94 -3.90
C LEU A 29 9.01 -8.87 -4.63
N GLY A 30 8.53 -9.60 -5.61
CA GLY A 30 9.30 -10.61 -6.35
C GLY A 30 10.16 -10.05 -7.47
N ALA A 31 10.57 -10.98 -8.36
CA ALA A 31 11.55 -10.72 -9.41
C ALA A 31 11.13 -9.65 -10.43
N GLU A 32 9.83 -9.54 -10.72
CA GLU A 32 9.30 -8.56 -11.68
C GLU A 32 8.84 -7.25 -11.03
N GLY A 33 8.75 -7.22 -9.72
CA GLY A 33 8.35 -6.06 -8.95
C GLY A 33 9.52 -5.36 -8.27
N LEU A 34 9.55 -5.41 -6.94
CA LEU A 34 10.55 -4.71 -6.13
C LEU A 34 11.98 -5.11 -6.48
N CYS A 35 12.24 -6.39 -6.71
CA CYS A 35 13.59 -6.85 -7.05
C CYS A 35 14.09 -6.25 -8.37
N ALA A 36 13.21 -6.06 -9.34
CA ALA A 36 13.56 -5.41 -10.61
C ALA A 36 13.70 -3.90 -10.46
N ALA A 37 12.78 -3.28 -9.67
CA ALA A 37 12.73 -1.83 -9.50
C ALA A 37 13.85 -1.30 -8.60
N ALA A 38 14.24 -2.07 -7.60
CA ALA A 38 15.22 -1.65 -6.59
C ALA A 38 16.08 -2.85 -6.17
N PRO A 39 16.99 -3.31 -7.03
CA PRO A 39 17.78 -4.53 -6.78
C PRO A 39 18.69 -4.45 -5.56
N GLY A 40 18.99 -3.24 -5.09
CA GLY A 40 19.80 -3.03 -3.88
C GLY A 40 19.02 -2.98 -2.57
N VAL A 41 17.70 -3.18 -2.63
CA VAL A 41 16.88 -3.18 -1.41
C VAL A 41 17.25 -4.36 -0.52
N SER A 42 17.43 -4.08 0.78
CA SER A 42 17.79 -5.13 1.74
C SER A 42 16.62 -6.10 1.97
N PRO A 43 16.92 -7.35 2.35
CA PRO A 43 15.86 -8.30 2.71
C PRO A 43 14.97 -7.80 3.85
N GLU A 44 15.53 -7.05 4.80
CA GLU A 44 14.77 -6.48 5.93
C GLU A 44 13.72 -5.47 5.47
N VAL A 45 14.08 -4.61 4.52
CA VAL A 45 13.13 -3.64 3.96
C VAL A 45 12.03 -4.36 3.18
N SER A 46 12.39 -5.34 2.36
CA SER A 46 11.41 -6.14 1.62
C SER A 46 10.44 -6.85 2.57
N GLU A 47 10.96 -7.43 3.64
CA GLU A 47 10.14 -8.13 4.63
C GLU A 47 9.15 -7.19 5.34
N ILE A 48 9.61 -6.03 5.80
CA ILE A 48 8.72 -5.10 6.50
C ILE A 48 7.68 -4.50 5.55
N LEU A 49 8.04 -4.27 4.28
CA LEU A 49 7.08 -3.86 3.26
C LEU A 49 6.00 -4.93 3.06
N GLY A 50 6.39 -6.19 3.01
CA GLY A 50 5.46 -7.30 2.87
C GLY A 50 4.47 -7.37 4.03
N LEU A 51 4.95 -7.20 5.25
CA LEU A 51 4.10 -7.19 6.44
C LEU A 51 3.12 -6.00 6.43
N ALA A 52 3.60 -4.82 6.06
CA ALA A 52 2.76 -3.63 5.96
C ALA A 52 1.68 -3.78 4.88
N LEU A 53 2.06 -4.29 3.72
CA LEU A 53 1.11 -4.54 2.62
C LEU A 53 0.06 -5.56 3.03
N ASN A 54 0.45 -6.60 3.74
CA ASN A 54 -0.49 -7.59 4.25
C ASN A 54 -1.53 -6.94 5.16
N GLU A 55 -1.10 -6.10 6.08
CA GLU A 55 -2.01 -5.39 6.99
C GLU A 55 -2.95 -4.45 6.23
N ILE A 56 -2.44 -3.71 5.26
CA ILE A 56 -3.26 -2.77 4.49
C ILE A 56 -4.27 -3.51 3.62
N LEU A 57 -3.84 -4.51 2.87
CA LEU A 57 -4.72 -5.26 1.98
C LEU A 57 -5.77 -6.07 2.76
N PHE A 58 -5.38 -6.64 3.89
CA PHE A 58 -6.32 -7.33 4.76
C PHE A 58 -7.36 -6.37 5.34
N THR A 59 -6.94 -5.17 5.73
CA THR A 59 -7.86 -4.13 6.23
C THR A 59 -8.84 -3.70 5.13
N ILE A 60 -8.36 -3.53 3.90
CA ILE A 60 -9.23 -3.24 2.76
C ILE A 60 -10.28 -4.33 2.60
N HIS A 61 -9.86 -5.59 2.67
CA HIS A 61 -10.78 -6.73 2.59
C HIS A 61 -11.83 -6.71 3.71
N GLU A 62 -11.42 -6.44 4.95
CA GLU A 62 -12.35 -6.39 6.08
C GLU A 62 -13.39 -5.29 5.97
N PHE A 63 -12.98 -4.10 5.52
CA PHE A 63 -13.86 -2.92 5.49
C PHE A 63 -14.62 -2.77 4.16
N SER A 64 -14.05 -3.21 3.07
CA SER A 64 -14.62 -3.01 1.73
C SER A 64 -15.10 -4.30 1.07
N GLY A 65 -14.79 -5.44 1.65
CA GLY A 65 -15.16 -6.74 1.12
C GLY A 65 -14.26 -7.21 -0.01
N GLU A 66 -14.62 -8.32 -0.62
CA GLU A 66 -13.89 -8.90 -1.73
C GLU A 66 -14.03 -8.03 -2.99
N GLN A 67 -12.90 -7.71 -3.61
CA GLN A 67 -12.89 -6.96 -4.86
C GLN A 67 -13.12 -7.91 -6.03
N THR A 68 -13.96 -7.51 -6.97
CA THR A 68 -14.25 -8.28 -8.18
C THR A 68 -13.67 -7.59 -9.40
N GLU A 69 -13.68 -8.24 -10.55
CA GLU A 69 -13.21 -7.63 -11.78
C GLU A 69 -13.99 -6.37 -12.15
N ALA A 70 -15.29 -6.33 -11.81
CA ALA A 70 -16.13 -5.16 -12.07
C ALA A 70 -15.69 -3.94 -11.25
N ASP A 71 -15.00 -4.13 -10.14
CA ASP A 71 -14.51 -3.04 -9.29
C ASP A 71 -13.27 -2.36 -9.87
N GLU A 72 -12.62 -2.97 -10.84
CA GLU A 72 -11.39 -2.46 -11.47
C GLU A 72 -10.29 -2.15 -10.43
N SER A 73 -10.24 -2.96 -9.38
CA SER A 73 -9.30 -2.76 -8.28
C SER A 73 -7.92 -3.28 -8.63
N SER A 74 -6.90 -2.54 -8.22
CA SER A 74 -5.52 -2.87 -8.59
C SER A 74 -4.52 -2.42 -7.54
N VAL A 75 -3.34 -3.06 -7.57
CA VAL A 75 -2.17 -2.62 -6.83
C VAL A 75 -1.06 -2.40 -7.86
N GLU A 76 -0.53 -1.19 -7.91
CA GLU A 76 0.50 -0.81 -8.87
C GLU A 76 1.76 -0.36 -8.16
N LEU A 77 2.91 -0.82 -8.66
CA LEU A 77 4.22 -0.47 -8.13
C LEU A 77 4.92 0.48 -9.08
N PHE A 78 5.36 1.62 -8.56
CA PHE A 78 6.15 2.60 -9.29
C PHE A 78 7.48 2.80 -8.58
N ALA A 79 8.53 3.06 -9.34
CA ALA A 79 9.83 3.36 -8.76
C ALA A 79 10.49 4.50 -9.53
N GLU A 80 11.04 5.45 -8.80
CA GLU A 80 11.85 6.56 -9.31
C GLU A 80 13.09 6.67 -8.45
N SER A 81 14.28 6.57 -9.06
CA SER A 81 15.55 6.77 -8.35
C SER A 81 15.59 6.21 -6.92
N THR A 82 15.21 7.03 -5.97
CA THR A 82 15.25 6.72 -4.53
C THR A 82 13.86 6.63 -3.89
N LEU A 83 12.80 6.61 -4.70
CA LEU A 83 11.43 6.59 -4.20
C LEU A 83 10.67 5.40 -4.76
N LEU A 84 10.04 4.66 -3.86
CA LEU A 84 9.13 3.58 -4.20
C LEU A 84 7.71 4.04 -3.87
N VAL A 85 6.79 3.88 -4.82
CA VAL A 85 5.37 4.22 -4.64
C VAL A 85 4.52 3.01 -4.94
N ILE A 86 3.62 2.70 -4.02
CA ILE A 86 2.61 1.66 -4.22
C ILE A 86 1.26 2.34 -4.23
N CYS A 87 0.52 2.16 -5.30
CA CYS A 87 -0.81 2.75 -5.48
C CYS A 87 -1.85 1.63 -5.41
N ILE A 88 -2.76 1.72 -4.46
CA ILE A 88 -3.84 0.74 -4.29
C ILE A 88 -5.17 1.41 -4.61
N LYS A 89 -5.86 0.89 -5.62
CA LYS A 89 -7.17 1.37 -6.03
C LYS A 89 -8.21 0.29 -5.71
N PHE A 90 -9.30 0.69 -5.08
CA PHE A 90 -10.34 -0.26 -4.67
C PHE A 90 -11.68 0.45 -4.49
N ARG A 91 -12.76 -0.33 -4.47
CA ARG A 91 -14.11 0.17 -4.20
C ARG A 91 -14.62 -0.41 -2.90
N GLY A 92 -15.56 0.30 -2.26
CA GLY A 92 -16.20 -0.18 -1.06
C GLY A 92 -16.38 0.91 -0.01
N ARG A 93 -16.68 0.47 1.21
CA ARG A 93 -16.92 1.36 2.34
C ARG A 93 -15.63 2.04 2.79
N SER A 94 -15.80 3.12 3.53
CA SER A 94 -14.66 3.87 4.10
C SER A 94 -13.76 2.98 4.96
N LEU A 95 -12.47 3.18 4.80
CA LEU A 95 -11.46 2.54 5.63
C LEU A 95 -11.47 3.10 7.07
N PRO A 96 -10.84 2.42 8.02
CA PRO A 96 -10.70 2.97 9.37
C PRO A 96 -9.86 4.26 9.34
N GLY A 97 -10.11 5.13 10.32
CA GLY A 97 -9.50 6.45 10.38
C GLY A 97 -7.98 6.45 10.30
N TRP A 98 -7.32 5.44 10.84
CA TRP A 98 -5.86 5.38 10.83
C TRP A 98 -5.27 5.22 9.41
N LEU A 99 -6.02 4.67 8.45
CA LEU A 99 -5.61 4.62 7.05
C LEU A 99 -6.06 5.84 6.25
N GLN A 100 -7.07 6.56 6.73
CA GLN A 100 -7.57 7.75 6.04
C GLN A 100 -6.89 9.05 6.47
N SER A 101 -6.12 9.02 7.53
CA SER A 101 -5.63 10.22 8.19
C SER A 101 -4.47 10.93 7.48
N ASN A 102 -4.05 10.47 6.31
CA ASN A 102 -2.97 11.07 5.53
C ASN A 102 -1.80 11.49 6.40
N TRP A 103 -0.73 10.71 6.45
CA TRP A 103 0.42 11.06 7.26
C TRP A 103 1.70 11.02 6.43
N ASP A 104 2.67 11.81 6.87
CA ASP A 104 4.01 11.86 6.32
C ASP A 104 4.97 11.84 7.49
N ARG A 105 5.94 10.94 7.45
CA ARG A 105 6.91 10.76 8.55
C ARG A 105 7.67 12.05 8.86
N GLY A 106 8.02 12.83 7.85
CA GLY A 106 8.74 14.08 8.02
C GLY A 106 7.94 15.19 8.68
N GLN A 107 6.61 15.07 8.70
CA GLN A 107 5.70 16.08 9.27
C GLN A 107 4.98 15.58 10.51
N GLU A 108 5.25 14.35 10.91
CA GLU A 108 4.54 13.73 12.00
C GLU A 108 4.89 14.35 13.35
N PRO A 109 3.88 14.67 14.17
CA PRO A 109 4.14 15.08 15.54
C PRO A 109 4.78 13.95 16.34
N ALA A 110 5.82 14.26 17.10
CA ALA A 110 6.57 13.27 17.87
C ALA A 110 5.71 12.49 18.88
N ARG A 111 4.59 13.05 19.28
CA ARG A 111 3.68 12.49 20.28
C ARG A 111 2.48 11.74 19.72
N LEU A 112 2.45 11.49 18.42
CA LEU A 112 1.31 10.80 17.80
C LEU A 112 1.24 9.37 18.30
N ALA A 113 0.18 9.05 19.02
CA ALA A 113 -0.06 7.70 19.52
C ALA A 113 -0.89 6.90 18.52
N PRO A 114 -0.67 5.58 18.40
CA PRO A 114 -1.50 4.77 17.52
C PRO A 114 -2.93 4.71 18.04
N PRO A 115 -3.92 4.69 17.13
CA PRO A 115 -5.30 4.43 17.52
C PRO A 115 -5.42 3.06 18.18
N SER A 116 -6.23 2.92 19.21
CA SER A 116 -6.38 1.68 19.94
C SER A 116 -6.83 0.52 19.05
N GLU A 117 -7.64 0.79 18.06
CA GLU A 117 -8.16 -0.21 17.12
C GLU A 117 -7.14 -0.66 16.05
N ALA A 118 -6.07 0.08 15.87
CA ALA A 118 -5.09 -0.21 14.82
C ALA A 118 -4.08 -1.29 15.22
N GLY A 119 -3.80 -1.42 16.52
CA GLY A 119 -2.87 -2.43 17.04
C GLY A 119 -1.52 -2.42 16.34
N TRP A 120 -0.99 -3.62 16.10
CA TRP A 120 0.31 -3.82 15.46
C TRP A 120 0.35 -3.43 13.98
N GLY A 121 -0.79 -3.53 13.28
CA GLY A 121 -0.88 -3.17 11.87
C GLY A 121 -0.45 -1.73 11.61
N TRP A 122 -0.92 -0.79 12.43
CA TRP A 122 -0.55 0.61 12.36
C TRP A 122 0.96 0.81 12.53
N LEU A 123 1.56 0.11 13.48
CA LEU A 123 3.00 0.18 13.74
C LEU A 123 3.82 -0.35 12.56
N LEU A 124 3.40 -1.47 11.97
CA LEU A 124 4.05 -2.06 10.81
C LEU A 124 4.03 -1.10 9.62
N VAL A 125 2.89 -0.49 9.36
CA VAL A 125 2.74 0.48 8.27
C VAL A 125 3.66 1.68 8.48
N ARG A 126 3.72 2.20 9.69
CA ARG A 126 4.58 3.33 10.04
C ARG A 126 6.06 3.00 9.94
N GLU A 127 6.44 1.79 10.29
CA GLU A 127 7.84 1.36 10.19
C GLU A 127 8.26 1.16 8.72
N ALA A 128 7.36 0.64 7.89
CA ALA A 128 7.66 0.29 6.51
C ALA A 128 7.64 1.49 5.55
N LEU A 129 6.83 2.51 5.84
CA LEU A 129 6.52 3.57 4.87
C LEU A 129 6.92 4.94 5.40
N ASP A 130 7.16 5.87 4.47
CA ASP A 130 7.43 7.28 4.78
C ASP A 130 6.16 8.12 4.73
N SER A 131 5.19 7.71 3.92
CA SER A 131 3.90 8.40 3.88
C SER A 131 2.77 7.49 3.40
N VAL A 132 1.57 7.83 3.82
CA VAL A 132 0.32 7.21 3.34
C VAL A 132 -0.66 8.33 3.04
N THR A 133 -1.18 8.36 1.83
CA THR A 133 -2.17 9.33 1.39
C THR A 133 -3.41 8.60 0.88
N HIS A 134 -4.58 9.01 1.35
CA HIS A 134 -5.86 8.45 0.92
C HIS A 134 -6.67 9.50 0.17
N THR A 135 -7.26 9.11 -0.95
CA THR A 135 -8.11 10.00 -1.73
C THR A 135 -9.25 9.22 -2.40
N TRP A 136 -10.23 9.95 -2.88
CA TRP A 136 -11.37 9.41 -3.65
C TRP A 136 -11.31 9.94 -5.07
N SER A 137 -11.61 9.08 -6.04
CA SER A 137 -11.75 9.46 -7.45
C SER A 137 -12.80 8.55 -8.09
N ASP A 138 -13.87 9.15 -8.60
CA ASP A 138 -14.94 8.43 -9.31
C ASP A 138 -15.49 7.21 -8.53
N SER A 139 -15.82 7.40 -7.27
CA SER A 139 -16.31 6.37 -6.35
C SER A 139 -15.27 5.29 -6.02
N GLN A 140 -14.05 5.47 -6.45
CA GLN A 140 -12.94 4.59 -6.12
C GLN A 140 -12.06 5.21 -5.04
N GLN A 141 -11.64 4.41 -4.09
CA GLN A 141 -10.67 4.84 -3.08
C GLN A 141 -9.26 4.56 -3.59
N ILE A 142 -8.35 5.47 -3.32
CA ILE A 142 -6.95 5.34 -3.74
C ILE A 142 -6.05 5.59 -2.55
N LEU A 143 -5.15 4.63 -2.27
CA LEU A 143 -4.07 4.78 -1.30
C LEU A 143 -2.76 4.91 -2.05
N PHE A 144 -1.98 5.92 -1.70
CA PHE A 144 -0.60 6.07 -2.15
C PHE A 144 0.31 5.81 -0.98
N LEU A 145 1.16 4.81 -1.11
CA LEU A 145 2.14 4.41 -0.10
C LEU A 145 3.52 4.75 -0.62
N GLU A 146 4.29 5.53 0.12
CA GLU A 146 5.62 5.94 -0.32
C GLU A 146 6.69 5.43 0.64
N ARG A 147 7.79 4.95 0.06
CA ARG A 147 8.99 4.54 0.80
C ARG A 147 10.21 5.10 0.10
N ARG A 148 11.02 5.87 0.82
CA ARG A 148 12.33 6.31 0.33
C ARG A 148 13.33 5.18 0.49
N LEU A 149 14.13 5.00 -0.53
CA LEU A 149 15.12 3.92 -0.59
C LEU A 149 16.53 4.44 -0.33
#